data_f1b6ed1f186bc25b597aea2703f2db8a
#
_entry.id   f1b6ed1f186bc25b597aea2703f2db8a
#
_cell.length_a   1.000
_cell.length_b   1.000
_cell.length_c   1.000
_cell.angle_alpha   90.00
_cell.angle_beta   90.00
_cell.angle_gamma   90.00
#
_symmetry.space_group_name_H-M   'P 1'
#
loop_
_entity.id
_entity.type
_entity.pdbx_description
1 polymer ?
#
loop_
_entity_poly.entity_id
_entity_poly.type
_entity_poly.pdbx_seq_one_letter_code
_entity_poly.pdbx_strand_id
1 'polypeptide(L)'
;MMLIPSLYINLIDFFSINASEVGLIFGIVSFCFGVGSLPMSFLYNKFGPKKLIVFSQLGILLSAFLVSLSQNVTMFSFSSILLGLFASIHHPVSLTLISEIFDKNIAKANAFHGVFGSIGVSLGPLISYFSLLHFSWHYAFIFTAILNAFLLPLSLKFIPNTEKIDIISLNDFRDKKQNSILTIFFLISFVVGLSFTVFNTFIPSVFNLDFGSNSNSIVSAIMLTGFIGQILSGYLGDKFDRVKLLSTVFLLLLPLFISIIFAGKKLIVIVSVLLAIFMYSIQPLINSIIKDITSLKIRSVVFGLNFFLMFGLSGLAAYLGGIIADNYSFKLIFPIFSLLFPIGVLLLYLLNMKRKVEA
;
A
#
# COMPACT_ATOMS: atom_id res chain seq x y z
N MET A 1 -7.08 -5.99 -0.31
CA MET A 1 -6.50 -5.18 -1.41
C MET A 1 -5.64 -6.04 -2.36
N MET A 2 -4.71 -6.89 -1.90
CA MET A 2 -3.83 -7.69 -2.78
C MET A 2 -4.51 -8.82 -3.56
N LEU A 3 -5.75 -9.20 -3.25
CA LEU A 3 -6.48 -10.23 -4.01
C LEU A 3 -6.75 -9.80 -5.46
N ILE A 4 -7.22 -8.55 -5.69
CA ILE A 4 -7.51 -8.08 -7.05
C ILE A 4 -6.26 -8.14 -7.94
N PRO A 5 -5.08 -7.59 -7.55
CA PRO A 5 -3.84 -7.77 -8.29
C PRO A 5 -3.44 -9.23 -8.56
N SER A 6 -3.62 -10.10 -7.55
CA SER A 6 -3.25 -11.51 -7.68
C SER A 6 -4.19 -12.33 -8.58
N LEU A 7 -5.41 -11.83 -8.78
CA LEU A 7 -6.44 -12.44 -9.62
C LEU A 7 -6.62 -11.70 -10.95
N TYR A 8 -5.74 -10.76 -11.29
CA TYR A 8 -5.90 -9.81 -12.38
C TYR A 8 -6.26 -10.48 -13.72
N ILE A 9 -5.49 -11.49 -14.13
CA ILE A 9 -5.74 -12.23 -15.36
C ILE A 9 -7.06 -13.02 -15.28
N ASN A 10 -7.33 -13.66 -14.14
CA ASN A 10 -8.56 -14.42 -13.94
C ASN A 10 -9.83 -13.54 -14.00
N LEU A 11 -9.73 -12.28 -13.58
CA LEU A 11 -10.82 -11.32 -13.66
C LEU A 11 -11.05 -10.83 -15.10
N ILE A 12 -9.96 -10.62 -15.88
CA ILE A 12 -10.02 -10.32 -17.31
C ILE A 12 -10.80 -11.44 -18.02
N ASP A 13 -10.38 -12.68 -17.81
CA ASP A 13 -10.96 -13.86 -18.48
C ASP A 13 -12.43 -14.09 -18.05
N PHE A 14 -12.72 -14.00 -16.75
CA PHE A 14 -14.05 -14.29 -16.22
C PHE A 14 -15.11 -13.26 -16.64
N PHE A 15 -14.76 -11.96 -16.60
CA PHE A 15 -15.67 -10.90 -16.97
C PHE A 15 -15.60 -10.49 -18.45
N SER A 16 -14.66 -11.07 -19.21
CA SER A 16 -14.39 -10.72 -20.62
C SER A 16 -14.14 -9.20 -20.80
N ILE A 17 -13.32 -8.64 -19.93
CA ILE A 17 -12.95 -7.21 -19.90
C ILE A 17 -11.44 -7.03 -20.17
N ASN A 18 -11.02 -5.79 -20.45
CA ASN A 18 -9.63 -5.46 -20.72
C ASN A 18 -8.80 -5.25 -19.42
N ALA A 19 -7.47 -5.26 -19.56
CA ALA A 19 -6.58 -4.98 -18.43
C ALA A 19 -6.77 -3.55 -17.90
N SER A 20 -7.04 -2.57 -18.77
CA SER A 20 -7.37 -1.20 -18.34
C SER A 20 -8.63 -1.13 -17.50
N GLU A 21 -9.64 -1.95 -17.76
CA GLU A 21 -10.88 -1.97 -16.98
C GLU A 21 -10.66 -2.56 -15.59
N VAL A 22 -9.91 -3.67 -15.47
CA VAL A 22 -9.50 -4.18 -14.14
C VAL A 22 -8.65 -3.17 -13.41
N GLY A 23 -7.72 -2.50 -14.11
CA GLY A 23 -6.88 -1.44 -13.56
C GLY A 23 -7.70 -0.24 -13.08
N LEU A 24 -8.74 0.16 -13.83
CA LEU A 24 -9.67 1.21 -13.43
C LEU A 24 -10.45 0.85 -12.16
N ILE A 25 -11.00 -0.37 -12.11
CA ILE A 25 -11.72 -0.87 -10.93
C ILE A 25 -10.80 -0.83 -9.71
N PHE A 26 -9.60 -1.39 -9.82
CA PHE A 26 -8.63 -1.39 -8.71
C PHE A 26 -8.16 0.03 -8.36
N GLY A 27 -8.02 0.91 -9.34
CA GLY A 27 -7.71 2.33 -9.15
C GLY A 27 -8.79 3.04 -8.33
N ILE A 28 -10.08 2.82 -8.65
CA ILE A 28 -11.22 3.39 -7.90
C ILE A 28 -11.26 2.80 -6.47
N VAL A 29 -11.06 1.50 -6.31
CA VAL A 29 -10.97 0.84 -4.99
C VAL A 29 -9.85 1.45 -4.15
N SER A 30 -8.68 1.66 -4.75
CA SER A 30 -7.53 2.30 -4.10
C SER A 30 -7.82 3.76 -3.75
N PHE A 31 -8.46 4.51 -4.64
CA PHE A 31 -8.88 5.88 -4.37
C PHE A 31 -9.84 5.96 -3.18
N CYS A 32 -10.85 5.10 -3.14
CA CYS A 32 -11.80 5.01 -2.03
C CYS A 32 -11.10 4.62 -0.71
N PHE A 33 -10.11 3.71 -0.79
CA PHE A 33 -9.28 3.36 0.36
C PHE A 33 -8.49 4.57 0.87
N GLY A 34 -7.89 5.37 0.00
CA GLY A 34 -7.15 6.57 0.38
C GLY A 34 -8.06 7.67 0.94
N VAL A 35 -9.16 8.00 0.24
CA VAL A 35 -10.12 9.03 0.70
C VAL A 35 -10.76 8.65 2.03
N GLY A 36 -11.14 7.39 2.19
CA GLY A 36 -11.75 6.90 3.42
C GLY A 36 -10.83 6.99 4.65
N SER A 37 -9.51 7.03 4.44
CA SER A 37 -8.55 7.19 5.54
C SER A 37 -8.49 8.62 6.11
N LEU A 38 -8.87 9.64 5.32
CA LEU A 38 -8.76 11.07 5.72
C LEU A 38 -9.63 11.44 6.94
N PRO A 39 -10.92 11.04 7.03
CA PRO A 39 -11.75 11.40 8.18
C PRO A 39 -11.44 10.57 9.44
N MET A 40 -10.54 9.59 9.38
CA MET A 40 -10.36 8.64 10.48
C MET A 40 -9.82 9.28 11.74
N SER A 41 -8.97 10.30 11.66
CA SER A 41 -8.50 11.04 12.85
C SER A 41 -9.65 11.68 13.61
N PHE A 42 -10.63 12.23 12.90
CA PHE A 42 -11.83 12.83 13.51
C PHE A 42 -12.77 11.76 14.08
N LEU A 43 -12.99 10.67 13.28
CA LEU A 43 -13.88 9.57 13.68
C LEU A 43 -13.30 8.79 14.87
N TYR A 44 -11.97 8.68 14.97
CA TYR A 44 -11.27 8.07 16.09
C TYR A 44 -11.66 8.74 17.41
N ASN A 45 -11.61 10.07 17.47
CA ASN A 45 -11.97 10.83 18.66
C ASN A 45 -13.46 10.72 19.02
N LYS A 46 -14.33 10.55 18.02
CA LYS A 46 -15.78 10.45 18.23
C LYS A 46 -16.23 9.06 18.68
N PHE A 47 -15.72 8.01 18.05
CA PHE A 47 -16.21 6.65 18.22
C PHE A 47 -15.24 5.73 19.00
N GLY A 48 -13.96 6.09 19.07
CA GLY A 48 -12.89 5.30 19.66
C GLY A 48 -12.38 4.17 18.76
N PRO A 49 -11.15 3.65 19.03
CA PRO A 49 -10.47 2.70 18.17
C PRO A 49 -11.22 1.37 18.05
N LYS A 50 -11.72 0.84 19.15
CA LYS A 50 -12.39 -0.46 19.18
C LYS A 50 -13.60 -0.51 18.26
N LYS A 51 -14.51 0.47 18.35
CA LYS A 51 -15.71 0.52 17.51
C LYS A 51 -15.36 0.66 16.04
N LEU A 52 -14.36 1.49 15.71
CA LEU A 52 -13.92 1.70 14.32
C LEU A 52 -13.28 0.46 13.73
N ILE A 53 -12.40 -0.24 14.46
CA ILE A 53 -11.76 -1.47 13.98
C ILE A 53 -12.80 -2.58 13.80
N VAL A 54 -13.72 -2.76 14.75
CA VAL A 54 -14.81 -3.73 14.65
C VAL A 54 -15.71 -3.40 13.44
N PHE A 55 -16.07 -2.14 13.25
CA PHE A 55 -16.86 -1.69 12.10
C PHE A 55 -16.14 -1.94 10.78
N SER A 56 -14.83 -1.67 10.71
CA SER A 56 -13.98 -2.01 9.57
C SER A 56 -14.01 -3.50 9.26
N GLN A 57 -13.80 -4.35 10.27
CA GLN A 57 -13.79 -5.81 10.09
C GLN A 57 -15.13 -6.37 9.64
N LEU A 58 -16.23 -5.89 10.21
CA LEU A 58 -17.59 -6.26 9.77
C LEU A 58 -17.83 -5.84 8.32
N GLY A 59 -17.42 -4.61 7.97
CA GLY A 59 -17.55 -4.11 6.61
C GLY A 59 -16.70 -4.90 5.61
N ILE A 60 -15.45 -5.25 5.96
CA ILE A 60 -14.57 -6.10 5.14
C ILE A 60 -15.18 -7.49 4.97
N LEU A 61 -15.69 -8.10 6.06
CA LEU A 61 -16.34 -9.39 6.00
C LEU A 61 -17.52 -9.39 5.02
N LEU A 62 -18.45 -8.45 5.20
CA LEU A 62 -19.65 -8.35 4.37
C LEU A 62 -19.31 -8.03 2.91
N SER A 63 -18.41 -7.06 2.66
CA SER A 63 -18.03 -6.69 1.31
C SER A 63 -17.22 -7.78 0.60
N ALA A 64 -16.32 -8.48 1.30
CA ALA A 64 -15.61 -9.63 0.74
C ALA A 64 -16.59 -10.76 0.37
N PHE A 65 -17.57 -11.02 1.22
CA PHE A 65 -18.63 -11.99 0.90
C PHE A 65 -19.44 -11.54 -0.33
N LEU A 66 -19.82 -10.27 -0.44
CA LEU A 66 -20.48 -9.73 -1.64
C LEU A 66 -19.62 -9.86 -2.90
N VAL A 67 -18.31 -9.58 -2.81
CA VAL A 67 -17.38 -9.80 -3.94
C VAL A 67 -17.39 -11.26 -4.36
N SER A 68 -17.42 -12.21 -3.42
CA SER A 68 -17.44 -13.63 -3.74
C SER A 68 -18.72 -14.10 -4.45
N LEU A 69 -19.80 -13.34 -4.40
CA LEU A 69 -21.06 -13.62 -5.08
C LEU A 69 -21.17 -12.94 -6.45
N SER A 70 -20.16 -12.18 -6.87
CA SER A 70 -20.24 -11.35 -8.07
C SER A 70 -20.24 -12.19 -9.34
N GLN A 71 -21.28 -12.04 -10.16
CA GLN A 71 -21.44 -12.70 -11.45
C GLN A 71 -21.20 -11.76 -12.63
N ASN A 72 -21.09 -10.48 -12.37
CA ASN A 72 -20.85 -9.45 -13.39
C ASN A 72 -19.93 -8.35 -12.86
N VAL A 73 -19.34 -7.59 -13.79
CA VAL A 73 -18.36 -6.55 -13.49
C VAL A 73 -18.92 -5.44 -12.61
N THR A 74 -20.19 -5.09 -12.75
CA THR A 74 -20.83 -4.02 -11.96
C THR A 74 -20.93 -4.41 -10.49
N MET A 75 -21.41 -5.63 -10.19
CA MET A 75 -21.48 -6.15 -8.83
C MET A 75 -20.09 -6.28 -8.22
N PHE A 76 -19.12 -6.81 -8.99
CA PHE A 76 -17.73 -6.92 -8.56
C PHE A 76 -17.13 -5.55 -8.20
N SER A 77 -17.33 -4.55 -9.07
CA SER A 77 -16.81 -3.19 -8.87
C SER A 77 -17.41 -2.55 -7.62
N PHE A 78 -18.74 -2.59 -7.48
CA PHE A 78 -19.43 -2.00 -6.33
C PHE A 78 -18.99 -2.66 -5.01
N SER A 79 -18.98 -3.99 -4.96
CA SER A 79 -18.58 -4.74 -3.76
C SER A 79 -17.11 -4.51 -3.40
N SER A 80 -16.23 -4.41 -4.41
CA SER A 80 -14.81 -4.11 -4.22
C SER A 80 -14.58 -2.67 -3.73
N ILE A 81 -15.36 -1.70 -4.20
CA ILE A 81 -15.32 -0.32 -3.68
C ILE A 81 -15.71 -0.29 -2.20
N LEU A 82 -16.76 -1.01 -1.80
CA LEU A 82 -17.14 -1.14 -0.39
C LEU A 82 -16.00 -1.77 0.44
N LEU A 83 -15.36 -2.82 -0.11
CA LEU A 83 -14.21 -3.45 0.53
C LEU A 83 -13.07 -2.44 0.75
N GLY A 84 -12.75 -1.61 -0.24
CA GLY A 84 -11.75 -0.54 -0.13
C GLY A 84 -12.11 0.50 0.93
N LEU A 85 -13.36 0.96 0.96
CA LEU A 85 -13.86 1.92 1.95
C LEU A 85 -13.76 1.38 3.39
N PHE A 86 -14.19 0.16 3.63
CA PHE A 86 -14.10 -0.42 4.98
C PHE A 86 -12.66 -0.73 5.40
N ALA A 87 -11.81 -1.17 4.46
CA ALA A 87 -10.40 -1.42 4.73
C ALA A 87 -9.62 -0.13 5.06
N SER A 88 -10.05 1.03 4.56
CA SER A 88 -9.41 2.33 4.80
C SER A 88 -9.35 2.73 6.27
N ILE A 89 -10.28 2.22 7.08
CA ILE A 89 -10.43 2.57 8.49
C ILE A 89 -9.29 1.98 9.32
N HIS A 90 -8.90 0.74 9.02
CA HIS A 90 -8.04 -0.06 9.89
C HIS A 90 -6.68 0.58 10.14
N HIS A 91 -6.00 1.03 9.08
CA HIS A 91 -4.60 1.42 9.15
C HIS A 91 -4.36 2.71 9.95
N PRO A 92 -5.06 3.83 9.67
CA PRO A 92 -4.89 5.06 10.45
C PRO A 92 -5.33 4.89 11.91
N VAL A 93 -6.41 4.15 12.16
CA VAL A 93 -6.92 3.89 13.52
C VAL A 93 -5.92 3.05 14.32
N SER A 94 -5.33 2.01 13.71
CA SER A 94 -4.34 1.15 14.37
C SER A 94 -3.05 1.90 14.70
N LEU A 95 -2.54 2.72 13.77
CA LEU A 95 -1.33 3.52 14.02
C LEU A 95 -1.53 4.56 15.13
N THR A 96 -2.68 5.18 15.18
CA THR A 96 -3.06 6.10 16.27
C THR A 96 -3.09 5.36 17.61
N LEU A 97 -3.79 4.23 17.67
CA LEU A 97 -3.87 3.39 18.88
C LEU A 97 -2.49 2.91 19.35
N ILE A 98 -1.62 2.47 18.43
CA ILE A 98 -0.25 2.07 18.75
C ILE A 98 0.52 3.23 19.37
N SER A 99 0.37 4.43 18.83
CA SER A 99 1.05 5.61 19.36
C SER A 99 0.59 6.00 20.77
N GLU A 100 -0.64 5.71 21.13
CA GLU A 100 -1.20 5.96 22.47
C GLU A 100 -0.71 4.91 23.50
N ILE A 101 -0.69 3.63 23.12
CA ILE A 101 -0.36 2.55 24.05
C ILE A 101 1.16 2.43 24.28
N PHE A 102 1.98 2.67 23.26
CA PHE A 102 3.41 2.39 23.26
C PHE A 102 4.29 3.64 23.22
N ASP A 103 4.05 4.61 24.10
CA ASP A 103 4.78 5.89 24.15
C ASP A 103 6.32 5.72 24.11
N LYS A 104 6.88 4.89 25.00
CA LYS A 104 8.34 4.66 25.08
C LYS A 104 8.92 3.69 24.04
N ASN A 105 8.09 2.81 23.45
CA ASN A 105 8.52 1.74 22.55
C ASN A 105 7.81 1.82 21.19
N ILE A 106 7.36 2.99 20.79
CA ILE A 106 6.57 3.21 19.57
C ILE A 106 7.27 2.68 18.30
N ALA A 107 8.60 2.83 18.19
CA ALA A 107 9.35 2.34 17.03
C ALA A 107 9.27 0.81 16.91
N LYS A 108 9.41 0.09 18.02
CA LYS A 108 9.28 -1.37 18.05
C LYS A 108 7.85 -1.81 17.72
N ALA A 109 6.84 -1.15 18.30
CA ALA A 109 5.44 -1.47 18.04
C ALA A 109 5.06 -1.24 16.57
N ASN A 110 5.51 -0.14 15.97
CA ASN A 110 5.32 0.14 14.55
C ASN A 110 6.08 -0.85 13.65
N ALA A 111 7.27 -1.30 14.04
CA ALA A 111 8.00 -2.34 13.31
C ALA A 111 7.24 -3.67 13.31
N PHE A 112 6.71 -4.10 14.46
CA PHE A 112 5.84 -5.28 14.53
C PHE A 112 4.59 -5.12 13.65
N HIS A 113 3.91 -3.99 13.74
CA HIS A 113 2.76 -3.69 12.87
C HIS A 113 3.12 -3.76 11.38
N GLY A 114 4.27 -3.21 10.98
CA GLY A 114 4.78 -3.27 9.62
C GLY A 114 5.09 -4.69 9.13
N VAL A 115 5.74 -5.52 9.97
CA VAL A 115 6.03 -6.93 9.65
C VAL A 115 4.73 -7.71 9.41
N PHE A 116 3.73 -7.57 10.29
CA PHE A 116 2.42 -8.21 10.09
C PHE A 116 1.68 -7.64 8.86
N GLY A 117 1.88 -6.35 8.54
CA GLY A 117 1.41 -5.76 7.30
C GLY A 117 2.02 -6.44 6.07
N SER A 118 3.33 -6.69 6.05
CA SER A 118 4.01 -7.41 4.96
C SER A 118 3.54 -8.87 4.83
N ILE A 119 3.34 -9.56 5.96
CA ILE A 119 2.73 -10.89 5.96
C ILE A 119 1.33 -10.83 5.32
N GLY A 120 0.51 -9.85 5.73
CA GLY A 120 -0.83 -9.64 5.17
C GLY A 120 -0.83 -9.40 3.66
N VAL A 121 0.15 -8.64 3.15
CA VAL A 121 0.33 -8.41 1.70
C VAL A 121 0.68 -9.71 0.98
N SER A 122 1.59 -10.53 1.53
CA SER A 122 2.00 -11.81 0.93
C SER A 122 0.90 -12.87 0.98
N LEU A 123 0.00 -12.80 1.96
CA LEU A 123 -1.15 -13.70 2.06
C LEU A 123 -2.15 -13.51 0.90
N GLY A 124 -2.25 -12.33 0.28
CA GLY A 124 -3.15 -12.10 -0.86
C GLY A 124 -2.86 -13.08 -2.02
N PRO A 125 -1.66 -13.07 -2.61
CA PRO A 125 -1.30 -14.05 -3.65
C PRO A 125 -1.38 -15.49 -3.18
N LEU A 126 -1.04 -15.80 -1.92
CA LEU A 126 -1.10 -17.16 -1.39
C LEU A 126 -2.54 -17.68 -1.32
N ILE A 127 -3.47 -16.89 -0.81
CA ILE A 127 -4.90 -17.21 -0.77
C ILE A 127 -5.42 -17.38 -2.20
N SER A 128 -5.04 -16.50 -3.13
CA SER A 128 -5.41 -16.60 -4.55
C SER A 128 -4.89 -17.90 -5.17
N TYR A 129 -3.64 -18.29 -4.87
CA TYR A 129 -3.06 -19.55 -5.35
C TYR A 129 -3.89 -20.76 -4.91
N PHE A 130 -4.16 -20.91 -3.61
CA PHE A 130 -4.94 -22.06 -3.11
C PHE A 130 -6.38 -22.04 -3.62
N SER A 131 -6.98 -20.86 -3.78
CA SER A 131 -8.33 -20.72 -4.30
C SER A 131 -8.42 -21.17 -5.76
N LEU A 132 -7.46 -20.77 -6.59
CA LEU A 132 -7.43 -21.14 -8.01
C LEU A 132 -7.03 -22.60 -8.22
N LEU A 133 -6.23 -23.18 -7.33
CA LEU A 133 -5.79 -24.58 -7.43
C LEU A 133 -6.93 -25.56 -7.16
N HIS A 134 -7.80 -25.27 -6.21
CA HIS A 134 -8.82 -26.23 -5.73
C HIS A 134 -10.26 -25.82 -6.04
N PHE A 135 -10.50 -24.54 -6.34
CA PHE A 135 -11.84 -23.97 -6.49
C PHE A 135 -11.89 -22.94 -7.63
N SER A 136 -12.27 -21.71 -7.33
CA SER A 136 -12.32 -20.57 -8.24
C SER A 136 -11.87 -19.27 -7.54
N TRP A 137 -11.70 -18.20 -8.29
CA TRP A 137 -11.29 -16.90 -7.74
C TRP A 137 -12.24 -16.36 -6.65
N HIS A 138 -13.52 -16.72 -6.67
CA HIS A 138 -14.53 -16.33 -5.68
C HIS A 138 -14.13 -16.76 -4.26
N TYR A 139 -13.56 -17.96 -4.13
CA TYR A 139 -13.14 -18.51 -2.83
C TYR A 139 -12.02 -17.72 -2.17
N ALA A 140 -11.21 -16.97 -2.91
CA ALA A 140 -10.22 -16.07 -2.31
C ALA A 140 -10.88 -15.00 -1.42
N PHE A 141 -12.03 -14.51 -1.84
CA PHE A 141 -12.81 -13.55 -1.06
C PHE A 141 -13.61 -14.22 0.07
N ILE A 142 -14.10 -15.44 -0.12
CA ILE A 142 -14.71 -16.23 0.97
C ILE A 142 -13.71 -16.48 2.09
N PHE A 143 -12.49 -16.92 1.77
CA PHE A 143 -11.44 -17.12 2.78
C PHE A 143 -11.09 -15.82 3.52
N THR A 144 -11.08 -14.69 2.82
CA THR A 144 -10.89 -13.38 3.45
C THR A 144 -12.05 -13.04 4.40
N ALA A 145 -13.29 -13.30 4.02
CA ALA A 145 -14.45 -13.10 4.87
C ALA A 145 -14.38 -13.98 6.13
N ILE A 146 -14.05 -15.27 5.98
CA ILE A 146 -13.89 -16.23 7.10
C ILE A 146 -12.76 -15.75 8.04
N LEU A 147 -11.61 -15.32 7.50
CA LEU A 147 -10.51 -14.81 8.31
C LEU A 147 -10.94 -13.58 9.14
N ASN A 148 -11.68 -12.65 8.55
CA ASN A 148 -12.21 -11.49 9.29
C ASN A 148 -13.26 -11.89 10.34
N ALA A 149 -14.11 -12.87 10.03
CA ALA A 149 -15.06 -13.42 11.01
C ALA A 149 -14.33 -14.03 12.22
N PHE A 150 -13.20 -14.73 12.00
CA PHE A 150 -12.38 -15.29 13.05
C PHE A 150 -11.65 -14.21 13.88
N LEU A 151 -11.16 -13.14 13.25
CA LEU A 151 -10.46 -12.04 13.92
C LEU A 151 -11.39 -11.12 14.71
N LEU A 152 -12.67 -11.05 14.37
CA LEU A 152 -13.64 -10.16 15.00
C LEU A 152 -13.77 -10.35 16.51
N PRO A 153 -13.97 -11.58 17.06
CA PRO A 153 -14.01 -11.81 18.50
C PRO A 153 -12.71 -11.40 19.21
N LEU A 154 -11.57 -11.60 18.56
CA LEU A 154 -10.27 -11.19 19.11
C LEU A 154 -10.20 -9.67 19.23
N SER A 155 -10.64 -8.94 18.21
CA SER A 155 -10.68 -7.48 18.25
C SER A 155 -11.65 -6.96 19.32
N LEU A 156 -12.81 -7.59 19.47
CA LEU A 156 -13.78 -7.26 20.53
C LEU A 156 -13.19 -7.50 21.94
N LYS A 157 -12.36 -8.51 22.12
CA LYS A 157 -11.77 -8.85 23.40
C LYS A 157 -10.55 -8.03 23.74
N PHE A 158 -9.61 -7.83 22.79
CA PHE A 158 -8.28 -7.35 23.09
C PHE A 158 -8.06 -5.86 22.77
N ILE A 159 -8.85 -5.25 21.88
CA ILE A 159 -8.67 -3.81 21.59
C ILE A 159 -9.23 -3.00 22.74
N PRO A 160 -8.42 -2.13 23.39
CA PRO A 160 -8.89 -1.31 24.49
C PRO A 160 -9.80 -0.17 23.97
N ASN A 161 -10.62 0.36 24.86
CA ASN A 161 -11.20 1.68 24.68
C ASN A 161 -10.20 2.71 25.19
N THR A 162 -9.86 3.70 24.36
CA THR A 162 -8.99 4.82 24.76
C THR A 162 -9.80 6.08 25.01
N GLU A 163 -9.23 7.00 25.77
CA GLU A 163 -9.80 8.32 26.00
C GLU A 163 -9.63 9.21 24.75
N LYS A 164 -10.42 10.28 24.70
CA LYS A 164 -10.42 11.20 23.55
C LYS A 164 -9.13 12.02 23.50
N ILE A 165 -8.57 12.17 22.31
CA ILE A 165 -7.43 13.06 22.04
C ILE A 165 -7.95 14.42 21.56
N ASP A 166 -7.24 15.50 21.85
CA ASP A 166 -7.60 16.86 21.41
C ASP A 166 -7.53 16.99 19.88
N ILE A 167 -8.53 17.70 19.32
CA ILE A 167 -8.68 17.89 17.87
C ILE A 167 -7.69 18.96 17.39
N ILE A 168 -6.98 18.65 16.31
CA ILE A 168 -6.03 19.54 15.63
C ILE A 168 -6.79 20.69 14.94
N SER A 169 -6.28 21.92 15.07
CA SER A 169 -6.80 23.11 14.40
C SER A 169 -6.14 23.29 13.02
N LEU A 170 -6.94 23.68 12.00
CA LEU A 170 -6.43 24.06 10.68
C LEU A 170 -5.49 25.29 10.71
N ASN A 171 -5.52 26.06 11.81
CA ASN A 171 -4.63 27.21 12.00
C ASN A 171 -3.16 26.84 12.17
N ASP A 172 -2.85 25.56 12.47
CA ASP A 172 -1.49 25.07 12.67
C ASP A 172 -0.70 24.96 11.35
N PHE A 173 -1.35 25.13 10.17
CA PHE A 173 -0.73 25.09 8.83
C PHE A 173 -0.37 26.49 8.25
N ARG A 174 -0.18 27.52 9.09
CA ARG A 174 0.06 28.90 8.62
C ARG A 174 1.50 29.20 8.21
N ASP A 175 2.46 28.35 8.49
CA ASP A 175 3.86 28.59 8.11
C ASP A 175 4.09 28.29 6.62
N LYS A 176 4.35 29.36 5.83
CA LYS A 176 4.62 29.26 4.38
C LYS A 176 5.85 28.43 4.06
N LYS A 177 6.89 28.46 4.91
CA LYS A 177 8.12 27.68 4.70
C LYS A 177 7.84 26.20 4.89
N GLN A 178 7.19 25.82 5.97
CA GLN A 178 6.77 24.45 6.24
C GLN A 178 5.88 23.91 5.11
N ASN A 179 4.96 24.71 4.60
CA ASN A 179 4.09 24.32 3.48
C ASN A 179 4.89 23.97 2.21
N SER A 180 5.98 24.68 1.95
CA SER A 180 6.85 24.40 0.78
C SER A 180 7.60 23.07 0.92
N ILE A 181 8.08 22.71 2.12
CA ILE A 181 8.68 21.40 2.43
C ILE A 181 7.63 20.29 2.27
N LEU A 182 6.44 20.50 2.85
CA LEU A 182 5.34 19.54 2.77
C LEU A 182 4.88 19.31 1.32
N THR A 183 4.83 20.36 0.50
CA THR A 183 4.46 20.22 -0.93
C THR A 183 5.45 19.30 -1.66
N ILE A 184 6.78 19.53 -1.52
CA ILE A 184 7.78 18.66 -2.14
C ILE A 184 7.66 17.24 -1.60
N PHE A 185 7.48 17.08 -0.29
CA PHE A 185 7.31 15.77 0.33
C PHE A 185 6.07 15.03 -0.21
N PHE A 186 4.95 15.71 -0.39
CA PHE A 186 3.74 15.12 -0.96
C PHE A 186 3.91 14.70 -2.43
N LEU A 187 4.69 15.44 -3.22
CA LEU A 187 5.06 15.01 -4.56
C LEU A 187 5.93 13.74 -4.53
N ILE A 188 6.87 13.64 -3.59
CA ILE A 188 7.66 12.42 -3.37
C ILE A 188 6.73 11.26 -2.99
N SER A 189 5.80 11.48 -2.07
CA SER A 189 4.83 10.46 -1.62
C SER A 189 3.97 9.95 -2.79
N PHE A 190 3.56 10.82 -3.69
CA PHE A 190 2.81 10.45 -4.88
C PHE A 190 3.65 9.60 -5.84
N VAL A 191 4.90 10.00 -6.11
CA VAL A 191 5.85 9.22 -6.93
C VAL A 191 6.08 7.83 -6.34
N VAL A 192 6.29 7.74 -5.03
CA VAL A 192 6.40 6.47 -4.30
C VAL A 192 5.14 5.64 -4.48
N GLY A 193 3.98 6.24 -4.29
CA GLY A 193 2.69 5.57 -4.42
C GLY A 193 2.48 4.97 -5.81
N LEU A 194 2.74 5.75 -6.88
CA LEU A 194 2.64 5.26 -8.27
C LEU A 194 3.52 4.03 -8.49
N SER A 195 4.79 4.10 -8.08
CA SER A 195 5.76 3.00 -8.24
C SER A 195 5.35 1.76 -7.43
N PHE A 196 4.88 1.96 -6.19
CA PHE A 196 4.40 0.89 -5.31
C PHE A 196 3.13 0.21 -5.87
N THR A 197 2.21 0.99 -6.42
CA THR A 197 1.00 0.48 -7.07
C THR A 197 1.35 -0.35 -8.30
N VAL A 198 2.27 0.13 -9.16
CA VAL A 198 2.76 -0.66 -10.32
C VAL A 198 3.33 -1.99 -9.89
N PHE A 199 4.26 -1.97 -8.93
CA PHE A 199 4.90 -3.19 -8.44
C PHE A 199 3.86 -4.20 -7.92
N ASN A 200 2.99 -3.78 -7.00
CA ASN A 200 2.04 -4.69 -6.38
C ASN A 200 0.93 -5.17 -7.33
N THR A 201 0.54 -4.34 -8.30
CA THR A 201 -0.56 -4.66 -9.22
C THR A 201 -0.11 -5.59 -10.34
N PHE A 202 1.07 -5.36 -10.91
CA PHE A 202 1.45 -6.02 -12.18
C PHE A 202 2.49 -7.12 -12.03
N ILE A 203 3.22 -7.23 -10.93
CA ILE A 203 4.13 -8.38 -10.70
C ILE A 203 3.36 -9.71 -10.76
N PRO A 204 2.17 -9.89 -10.14
CA PRO A 204 1.43 -11.14 -10.29
C PRO A 204 1.10 -11.48 -11.75
N SER A 205 0.70 -10.49 -12.56
CA SER A 205 0.37 -10.69 -13.98
C SER A 205 1.62 -11.04 -14.81
N VAL A 206 2.75 -10.37 -14.57
CA VAL A 206 4.02 -10.70 -15.23
C VAL A 206 4.45 -12.14 -14.91
N PHE A 207 4.32 -12.56 -13.65
CA PHE A 207 4.64 -13.94 -13.26
C PHE A 207 3.66 -14.97 -13.83
N ASN A 208 2.39 -14.61 -14.00
CA ASN A 208 1.41 -15.50 -14.61
C ASN A 208 1.81 -15.89 -16.03
N LEU A 209 2.36 -14.95 -16.82
CA LEU A 209 2.86 -15.22 -18.19
C LEU A 209 4.00 -16.25 -18.22
N ASP A 210 4.88 -16.21 -17.21
CA ASP A 210 6.08 -17.07 -17.19
C ASP A 210 5.88 -18.39 -16.40
N PHE A 211 5.01 -18.42 -15.38
CA PHE A 211 4.87 -19.51 -14.41
C PHE A 211 3.44 -20.10 -14.32
N GLY A 212 2.47 -19.52 -15.03
CA GLY A 212 1.09 -20.02 -15.07
C GLY A 212 0.47 -20.15 -13.67
N SER A 213 -0.11 -21.29 -13.35
CA SER A 213 -0.81 -21.56 -12.08
C SER A 213 0.06 -21.40 -10.84
N ASN A 214 1.38 -21.55 -10.94
CA ASN A 214 2.30 -21.39 -9.80
C ASN A 214 2.71 -19.94 -9.55
N SER A 215 2.30 -19.00 -10.38
CA SER A 215 2.69 -17.58 -10.28
C SER A 215 2.42 -16.97 -8.92
N ASN A 216 1.23 -17.15 -8.39
CA ASN A 216 0.80 -16.55 -7.14
C ASN A 216 1.54 -17.09 -5.91
N SER A 217 1.94 -18.38 -5.90
CA SER A 217 2.77 -18.92 -4.82
C SER A 217 4.18 -18.32 -4.82
N ILE A 218 4.78 -18.14 -5.99
CA ILE A 218 6.09 -17.51 -6.15
C ILE A 218 6.02 -16.03 -5.76
N VAL A 219 5.01 -15.32 -6.24
CA VAL A 219 4.80 -13.89 -5.90
C VAL A 219 4.59 -13.71 -4.40
N SER A 220 3.85 -14.60 -3.75
CA SER A 220 3.70 -14.57 -2.28
C SER A 220 5.05 -14.66 -1.58
N ALA A 221 5.90 -15.62 -1.97
CA ALA A 221 7.24 -15.76 -1.41
C ALA A 221 8.11 -14.51 -1.65
N ILE A 222 8.04 -13.93 -2.87
CA ILE A 222 8.75 -12.69 -3.20
C ILE A 222 8.27 -11.53 -2.32
N MET A 223 6.96 -11.29 -2.21
CA MET A 223 6.41 -10.20 -1.40
C MET A 223 6.75 -10.35 0.08
N LEU A 224 6.83 -11.59 0.57
CA LEU A 224 7.25 -11.85 1.94
C LEU A 224 8.67 -11.32 2.20
N THR A 225 9.60 -11.41 1.21
CA THR A 225 10.97 -10.88 1.39
C THR A 225 11.01 -9.37 1.66
N GLY A 226 9.93 -8.66 1.39
CA GLY A 226 9.80 -7.23 1.69
C GLY A 226 10.01 -6.89 3.18
N PHE A 227 9.74 -7.83 4.12
CA PHE A 227 10.01 -7.60 5.54
C PHE A 227 11.50 -7.34 5.81
N ILE A 228 12.40 -7.92 5.01
CA ILE A 228 13.85 -7.69 5.10
C ILE A 228 14.14 -6.21 4.82
N GLY A 229 13.53 -5.66 3.77
CA GLY A 229 13.66 -4.24 3.41
C GLY A 229 13.17 -3.32 4.52
N GLN A 230 12.05 -3.62 5.16
CA GLN A 230 11.51 -2.84 6.28
C GLN A 230 12.46 -2.83 7.49
N ILE A 231 13.00 -3.99 7.87
CA ILE A 231 13.94 -4.08 8.99
C ILE A 231 15.24 -3.33 8.67
N LEU A 232 15.81 -3.57 7.48
CA LEU A 232 17.06 -2.92 7.06
C LEU A 232 16.90 -1.39 7.00
N SER A 233 15.81 -0.89 6.43
CA SER A 233 15.59 0.55 6.31
C SER A 233 15.32 1.22 7.66
N GLY A 234 14.67 0.54 8.60
CA GLY A 234 14.54 1.01 9.97
C GLY A 234 15.90 1.18 10.64
N TYR A 235 16.73 0.13 10.60
CA TYR A 235 18.08 0.17 11.18
C TYR A 235 19.02 1.18 10.51
N LEU A 236 19.03 1.24 9.17
CA LEU A 236 19.86 2.18 8.43
C LEU A 236 19.36 3.62 8.57
N GLY A 237 18.03 3.83 8.65
CA GLY A 237 17.41 5.14 8.85
C GLY A 237 17.71 5.78 10.20
N ASP A 238 18.12 4.99 11.20
CA ASP A 238 18.59 5.50 12.49
C ASP A 238 20.07 5.92 12.45
N LYS A 239 20.85 5.41 11.47
CA LYS A 239 22.31 5.64 11.37
C LYS A 239 22.68 6.66 10.29
N PHE A 240 21.89 6.74 9.24
CA PHE A 240 22.19 7.56 8.06
C PHE A 240 21.08 8.58 7.79
N ASP A 241 21.38 9.59 7.00
CA ASP A 241 20.38 10.56 6.53
C ASP A 241 19.29 9.85 5.69
N ARG A 242 18.05 9.95 6.15
CA ARG A 242 16.88 9.25 5.59
C ARG A 242 16.56 9.68 4.17
N VAL A 243 16.79 10.97 3.85
CA VAL A 243 16.56 11.51 2.50
C VAL A 243 17.60 10.94 1.52
N LYS A 244 18.86 10.85 1.93
CA LYS A 244 19.92 10.23 1.11
C LYS A 244 19.67 8.73 0.94
N LEU A 245 19.27 8.02 2.01
CA LEU A 245 18.92 6.60 1.91
C LEU A 245 17.78 6.37 0.92
N LEU A 246 16.71 7.17 0.99
CA LEU A 246 15.60 7.07 0.05
C LEU A 246 16.03 7.37 -1.39
N SER A 247 16.94 8.35 -1.58
CA SER A 247 17.53 8.63 -2.90
C SER A 247 18.32 7.43 -3.44
N THR A 248 19.11 6.78 -2.59
CA THR A 248 19.86 5.55 -2.95
C THR A 248 18.90 4.42 -3.34
N VAL A 249 17.82 4.22 -2.59
CA VAL A 249 16.79 3.22 -2.92
C VAL A 249 16.18 3.52 -4.31
N PHE A 250 15.86 4.77 -4.63
CA PHE A 250 15.32 5.14 -5.95
C PHE A 250 16.32 4.88 -7.08
N LEU A 251 17.60 5.19 -6.86
CA LEU A 251 18.65 4.90 -7.84
C LEU A 251 18.82 3.39 -8.09
N LEU A 252 18.64 2.55 -7.07
CA LEU A 252 18.69 1.09 -7.21
C LEU A 252 17.42 0.53 -7.87
N LEU A 253 16.26 1.12 -7.61
CA LEU A 253 14.99 0.70 -8.22
C LEU A 253 14.94 0.99 -9.73
N LEU A 254 15.58 2.07 -10.21
CA LEU A 254 15.58 2.44 -11.62
C LEU A 254 16.04 1.28 -12.53
N PRO A 255 17.27 0.74 -12.39
CA PRO A 255 17.74 -0.35 -13.24
C PRO A 255 16.94 -1.65 -13.01
N LEU A 256 16.44 -1.90 -11.80
CA LEU A 256 15.63 -3.08 -11.51
C LEU A 256 14.27 -3.03 -12.23
N PHE A 257 13.59 -1.89 -12.28
CA PHE A 257 12.36 -1.74 -13.06
C PHE A 257 12.63 -1.93 -14.56
N ILE A 258 13.70 -1.34 -15.09
CA ILE A 258 14.08 -1.50 -16.48
C ILE A 258 14.40 -2.97 -16.81
N SER A 259 15.05 -3.69 -15.91
CA SER A 259 15.47 -5.07 -16.16
C SER A 259 14.31 -6.07 -16.29
N ILE A 260 13.10 -5.75 -15.80
CA ILE A 260 11.92 -6.61 -15.92
C ILE A 260 11.60 -6.97 -17.37
N ILE A 261 11.76 -6.02 -18.31
CA ILE A 261 11.42 -6.27 -19.73
C ILE A 261 12.36 -7.31 -20.38
N PHE A 262 13.63 -7.36 -19.92
CA PHE A 262 14.65 -8.27 -20.46
C PHE A 262 14.76 -9.57 -19.66
N ALA A 263 14.10 -9.66 -18.51
CA ALA A 263 14.27 -10.77 -17.59
C ALA A 263 13.57 -12.03 -18.09
N GLY A 264 14.33 -13.12 -18.27
CA GLY A 264 13.82 -14.47 -18.43
C GLY A 264 13.43 -15.08 -17.07
N LYS A 265 12.82 -16.29 -17.09
CA LYS A 265 12.21 -16.93 -15.90
C LYS A 265 13.08 -16.96 -14.64
N LYS A 266 14.38 -17.21 -14.71
CA LYS A 266 15.26 -17.26 -13.54
C LYS A 266 15.60 -15.85 -13.05
N LEU A 267 15.94 -14.96 -13.96
CA LEU A 267 16.36 -13.59 -13.63
C LEU A 267 15.20 -12.77 -13.05
N ILE A 268 13.98 -12.96 -13.55
CA ILE A 268 12.81 -12.22 -13.08
C ILE A 268 12.51 -12.48 -11.61
N VAL A 269 12.74 -13.69 -11.10
CA VAL A 269 12.59 -14.02 -9.68
C VAL A 269 13.58 -13.23 -8.84
N ILE A 270 14.88 -13.25 -9.23
CA ILE A 270 15.93 -12.51 -8.50
C ILE A 270 15.66 -11.02 -8.51
N VAL A 271 15.33 -10.44 -9.67
CA VAL A 271 15.00 -9.02 -9.80
C VAL A 271 13.80 -8.67 -8.93
N SER A 272 12.75 -9.50 -8.92
CA SER A 272 11.53 -9.23 -8.14
C SER A 272 11.75 -9.35 -6.63
N VAL A 273 12.63 -10.25 -6.17
CA VAL A 273 13.07 -10.29 -4.77
C VAL A 273 13.77 -9.00 -4.37
N LEU A 274 14.71 -8.51 -5.18
CA LEU A 274 15.39 -7.24 -4.92
C LEU A 274 14.40 -6.07 -4.97
N LEU A 275 13.48 -6.07 -5.94
CA LEU A 275 12.39 -5.10 -6.01
C LEU A 275 11.55 -5.10 -4.73
N ALA A 276 11.12 -6.26 -4.24
CA ALA A 276 10.35 -6.35 -3.00
C ALA A 276 11.13 -5.77 -1.82
N ILE A 277 12.40 -6.14 -1.65
CA ILE A 277 13.25 -5.62 -0.55
C ILE A 277 13.34 -4.09 -0.62
N PHE A 278 13.65 -3.51 -1.78
CA PHE A 278 13.81 -2.06 -1.90
C PHE A 278 12.46 -1.32 -1.87
N MET A 279 11.40 -1.82 -2.50
CA MET A 279 10.09 -1.18 -2.48
C MET A 279 9.50 -1.10 -1.07
N TYR A 280 9.59 -2.19 -0.29
CA TYR A 280 9.08 -2.20 1.08
C TYR A 280 9.99 -1.45 2.07
N SER A 281 11.26 -1.18 1.72
CA SER A 281 12.16 -0.33 2.51
C SER A 281 11.75 1.15 2.50
N ILE A 282 10.96 1.58 1.52
CA ILE A 282 10.55 2.99 1.35
C ILE A 282 9.63 3.46 2.50
N GLN A 283 8.68 2.63 2.92
CA GLN A 283 7.64 3.06 3.87
C GLN A 283 8.20 3.48 5.24
N PRO A 284 9.12 2.74 5.90
CA PRO A 284 9.75 3.21 7.14
C PRO A 284 10.54 4.51 6.96
N LEU A 285 11.20 4.70 5.81
CA LEU A 285 11.93 5.93 5.52
C LEU A 285 10.99 7.12 5.37
N ILE A 286 9.92 6.99 4.60
CA ILE A 286 8.88 8.02 4.44
C ILE A 286 8.27 8.39 5.79
N ASN A 287 7.90 7.41 6.61
CA ASN A 287 7.32 7.67 7.93
C ASN A 287 8.30 8.41 8.85
N SER A 288 9.59 8.09 8.77
CA SER A 288 10.62 8.76 9.53
C SER A 288 10.90 10.19 9.02
N ILE A 289 10.85 10.42 7.71
CA ILE A 289 10.97 11.76 7.11
C ILE A 289 9.79 12.64 7.56
N ILE A 290 8.56 12.12 7.60
CA ILE A 290 7.39 12.87 8.13
C ILE A 290 7.70 13.36 9.55
N LYS A 291 8.23 12.47 10.41
CA LYS A 291 8.60 12.84 11.78
C LYS A 291 9.62 13.98 11.82
N ASP A 292 10.58 13.99 10.90
CA ASP A 292 11.65 15.00 10.87
C ASP A 292 11.16 16.37 10.36
N ILE A 293 10.18 16.39 9.45
CA ILE A 293 9.70 17.63 8.81
C ILE A 293 8.39 18.18 9.42
N THR A 294 7.82 17.54 10.44
CA THR A 294 6.55 17.95 11.03
C THR A 294 6.62 18.10 12.53
N SER A 295 5.96 19.14 13.05
CA SER A 295 5.65 19.25 14.47
C SER A 295 4.63 18.17 14.90
N LEU A 296 4.57 17.86 16.20
CA LEU A 296 3.60 16.91 16.75
C LEU A 296 2.15 17.30 16.39
N LYS A 297 1.85 18.61 16.34
CA LYS A 297 0.50 19.11 16.10
C LYS A 297 -0.07 18.75 14.73
N ILE A 298 0.73 18.83 13.66
CA ILE A 298 0.24 18.60 12.28
C ILE A 298 0.55 17.18 11.76
N ARG A 299 1.36 16.41 12.49
CA ARG A 299 1.90 15.12 12.03
C ARG A 299 0.82 14.12 11.61
N SER A 300 -0.27 14.02 12.37
CA SER A 300 -1.36 13.08 12.06
C SER A 300 -2.07 13.45 10.75
N VAL A 301 -2.27 14.74 10.47
CA VAL A 301 -2.85 15.21 9.21
C VAL A 301 -1.90 14.90 8.04
N VAL A 302 -0.60 15.15 8.23
CA VAL A 302 0.42 14.85 7.20
C VAL A 302 0.49 13.35 6.93
N PHE A 303 0.38 12.48 7.94
CA PHE A 303 0.26 11.03 7.73
C PHE A 303 -1.00 10.68 6.93
N GLY A 304 -2.15 11.26 7.25
CA GLY A 304 -3.40 11.04 6.51
C GLY A 304 -3.29 11.43 5.03
N LEU A 305 -2.76 12.62 4.75
CA LEU A 305 -2.52 13.10 3.38
C LEU A 305 -1.49 12.23 2.65
N ASN A 306 -0.40 11.86 3.30
CA ASN A 306 0.59 10.93 2.73
C ASN A 306 -0.06 9.59 2.34
N PHE A 307 -0.91 9.05 3.22
CA PHE A 307 -1.64 7.81 2.96
C PHE A 307 -2.58 7.93 1.76
N PHE A 308 -3.31 9.04 1.67
CA PHE A 308 -4.18 9.34 0.54
C PHE A 308 -3.39 9.42 -0.78
N LEU A 309 -2.23 10.07 -0.79
CA LEU A 309 -1.39 10.19 -1.98
C LEU A 309 -0.76 8.84 -2.38
N MET A 310 -0.22 8.11 -1.39
CA MET A 310 0.47 6.84 -1.64
C MET A 310 -0.46 5.68 -2.03
N PHE A 311 -1.68 5.64 -1.53
CA PHE A 311 -2.60 4.52 -1.74
C PHE A 311 -3.90 4.89 -2.44
N GLY A 312 -4.32 6.16 -2.38
CA GLY A 312 -5.51 6.66 -3.04
C GLY A 312 -5.22 7.12 -4.46
N LEU A 313 -4.58 8.27 -4.60
CA LEU A 313 -4.30 8.85 -5.93
C LEU A 313 -3.37 7.98 -6.78
N SER A 314 -2.49 7.22 -6.15
CA SER A 314 -1.62 6.27 -6.86
C SER A 314 -2.37 5.15 -7.58
N GLY A 315 -3.64 4.91 -7.26
CA GLY A 315 -4.51 4.00 -8.01
C GLY A 315 -4.59 4.32 -9.50
N LEU A 316 -4.32 5.59 -9.89
CA LEU A 316 -4.18 5.98 -11.29
C LEU A 316 -3.12 5.14 -12.04
N ALA A 317 -2.05 4.71 -11.37
CA ALA A 317 -1.02 3.88 -11.98
C ALA A 317 -1.54 2.47 -12.37
N ALA A 318 -2.55 1.95 -11.68
CA ALA A 318 -3.18 0.68 -12.07
C ALA A 318 -3.96 0.82 -13.39
N TYR A 319 -4.70 1.91 -13.57
CA TYR A 319 -5.41 2.20 -14.81
C TYR A 319 -4.45 2.45 -15.98
N LEU A 320 -3.47 3.35 -15.81
CA LEU A 320 -2.48 3.64 -16.85
C LEU A 320 -1.64 2.41 -17.22
N GLY A 321 -1.25 1.61 -16.23
CA GLY A 321 -0.55 0.35 -16.47
C GLY A 321 -1.42 -0.67 -17.22
N GLY A 322 -2.74 -0.71 -16.93
CA GLY A 322 -3.69 -1.51 -17.68
C GLY A 322 -3.76 -1.11 -19.16
N ILE A 323 -3.80 0.20 -19.47
CA ILE A 323 -3.75 0.71 -20.85
C ILE A 323 -2.45 0.26 -21.55
N ILE A 324 -1.31 0.32 -20.87
CA ILE A 324 -0.04 -0.16 -21.43
C ILE A 324 -0.09 -1.67 -21.69
N ALA A 325 -0.68 -2.44 -20.76
CA ALA A 325 -0.81 -3.88 -20.91
C ALA A 325 -1.70 -4.25 -22.11
N ASP A 326 -2.82 -3.56 -22.32
CA ASP A 326 -3.75 -3.79 -23.43
C ASP A 326 -3.11 -3.52 -24.81
N ASN A 327 -2.27 -2.47 -24.90
CA ASN A 327 -1.68 -2.06 -26.18
C ASN A 327 -0.31 -2.71 -26.45
N TYR A 328 0.39 -3.19 -25.41
CA TYR A 328 1.76 -3.70 -25.53
C TYR A 328 1.96 -4.97 -24.68
N SER A 329 2.40 -4.81 -23.41
CA SER A 329 2.62 -5.95 -22.50
C SER A 329 2.69 -5.53 -21.04
N PHE A 330 2.42 -6.46 -20.13
CA PHE A 330 2.61 -6.24 -18.68
C PHE A 330 4.07 -5.93 -18.31
N LYS A 331 5.07 -6.49 -19.04
CA LYS A 331 6.48 -6.23 -18.76
C LYS A 331 6.89 -4.79 -19.10
N LEU A 332 6.29 -4.17 -20.13
CA LEU A 332 6.60 -2.80 -20.57
C LEU A 332 6.15 -1.72 -19.57
N ILE A 333 5.21 -2.03 -18.68
CA ILE A 333 4.76 -1.11 -17.64
C ILE A 333 5.94 -0.65 -16.78
N PHE A 334 6.84 -1.56 -16.40
CA PHE A 334 7.93 -1.29 -15.46
C PHE A 334 8.95 -0.28 -15.99
N PRO A 335 9.54 -0.43 -17.20
CA PRO A 335 10.47 0.58 -17.72
C PRO A 335 9.81 1.94 -17.95
N ILE A 336 8.54 2.02 -18.31
CA ILE A 336 7.83 3.30 -18.45
C ILE A 336 7.72 3.99 -17.09
N PHE A 337 7.28 3.28 -16.06
CA PHE A 337 7.16 3.84 -14.71
C PHE A 337 8.52 4.00 -14.00
N SER A 338 9.61 3.44 -14.51
CA SER A 338 10.96 3.68 -13.98
C SER A 338 11.38 5.15 -14.09
N LEU A 339 10.81 5.91 -15.03
CA LEU A 339 11.02 7.37 -15.18
C LEU A 339 10.59 8.18 -13.94
N LEU A 340 9.79 7.60 -13.05
CA LEU A 340 9.43 8.23 -11.78
C LEU A 340 10.62 8.33 -10.81
N PHE A 341 11.59 7.40 -10.88
CA PHE A 341 12.70 7.40 -9.91
C PHE A 341 13.66 8.60 -10.08
N PRO A 342 14.12 9.00 -11.29
CA PRO A 342 14.87 10.23 -11.47
C PRO A 342 14.12 11.48 -10.98
N ILE A 343 12.80 11.55 -11.24
CA ILE A 343 11.94 12.63 -10.73
C ILE A 343 11.95 12.62 -9.19
N GLY A 344 11.79 11.46 -8.59
CA GLY A 344 11.84 11.29 -7.14
C GLY A 344 13.19 11.69 -6.53
N VAL A 345 14.31 11.33 -7.17
CA VAL A 345 15.67 11.75 -6.75
C VAL A 345 15.81 13.27 -6.81
N LEU A 346 15.33 13.92 -7.87
CA LEU A 346 15.33 15.38 -7.99
C LEU A 346 14.50 16.03 -6.87
N LEU A 347 13.30 15.52 -6.59
CA LEU A 347 12.45 16.03 -5.51
C LEU A 347 13.11 15.85 -4.13
N LEU A 348 13.78 14.72 -3.90
CA LEU A 348 14.52 14.45 -2.66
C LEU A 348 15.73 15.41 -2.52
N TYR A 349 16.40 15.71 -3.61
CA TYR A 349 17.47 16.70 -3.62
C TYR A 349 16.94 18.10 -3.23
N LEU A 350 15.83 18.53 -3.83
CA LEU A 350 15.17 19.81 -3.50
C LEU A 350 14.69 19.84 -2.03
N LEU A 351 14.14 18.74 -1.52
CA LEU A 351 13.75 18.61 -0.11
C LEU A 351 14.97 18.78 0.81
N ASN A 352 16.09 18.12 0.48
CA ASN A 352 17.30 18.20 1.28
C ASN A 352 17.93 19.61 1.29
N MET A 353 17.91 20.31 0.15
CA MET A 353 18.35 21.71 0.07
C MET A 353 17.53 22.61 1.00
N LYS A 354 16.18 22.51 0.95
CA LYS A 354 15.31 23.33 1.80
C LYS A 354 15.50 23.05 3.29
N ARG A 355 15.65 21.78 3.67
CA ARG A 355 15.91 21.40 5.08
C ARG A 355 17.22 22.00 5.61
N LYS A 356 18.27 22.10 4.77
CA LYS A 356 19.57 22.68 5.20
C LYS A 356 19.56 24.20 5.33
N VAL A 357 18.72 24.89 4.60
CA VAL A 357 18.55 26.35 4.71
C VAL A 357 17.79 26.71 5.99
N GLU A 358 17.13 25.74 6.63
CA GLU A 358 16.29 25.92 7.82
C GLU A 358 16.94 25.43 9.12
N ALA A 359 18.04 24.64 9.04
CA ALA A 359 18.87 24.19 10.17
C ALA A 359 19.98 25.20 10.46
#